data_c03012c1cad7190db16dce4c650bcada
#
_entry.id   c03012c1cad7190db16dce4c650bcada
#
_cell.length_a   1.000
_cell.length_b   1.000
_cell.length_c   1.000
_cell.angle_alpha   90.00
_cell.angle_beta   90.00
_cell.angle_gamma   90.00
#
_symmetry.space_group_name_H-M   'P 1'
#
loop_
_entity.id
_entity.type
_entity.pdbx_description
1 polymer ?
#
loop_
_entity_poly.entity_id
_entity_poly.type
_entity_poly.pdbx_seq_one_letter_code
_entity_poly.pdbx_strand_id
1 'polypeptide(L)'
;MVAGNMLVTFRPNEKGHAEDEMRARLKDVNVHVESVEETNVEGVFEVLILGDPKKVVRDLRFLCIDAPELFLHTHHWVPIERWVDPYIDEMVRAAKEYEKEIKDGERWMLHLHKRHIGKHSADLIEKLTAPINRGKVDLEKPEKILVVEILGDRAGMSLVRSDELLDVGKIREQRELEMI
;
A
#
# COMPACT_ATOMS: atom_id res chain seq x y z
N MET A 1 -21.86 2.92 2.82
CA MET A 1 -20.60 3.69 2.78
C MET A 1 -19.63 3.01 1.84
N VAL A 2 -19.05 3.78 0.91
CA VAL A 2 -18.09 3.22 -0.05
C VAL A 2 -16.75 3.05 0.64
N ALA A 3 -16.13 1.88 0.51
CA ALA A 3 -14.83 1.59 1.08
C ALA A 3 -13.73 2.46 0.45
N GLY A 4 -12.69 2.77 1.21
CA GLY A 4 -11.56 3.55 0.74
C GLY A 4 -10.75 2.83 -0.33
N ASN A 5 -10.04 3.60 -1.12
CA ASN A 5 -9.16 3.09 -2.18
C ASN A 5 -7.67 3.41 -1.93
N MET A 6 -7.37 3.88 -0.72
CA MET A 6 -6.00 4.18 -0.32
C MET A 6 -5.86 4.05 1.19
N LEU A 7 -4.72 3.53 1.64
CA LEU A 7 -4.34 3.54 3.05
C LEU A 7 -3.15 4.49 3.21
N VAL A 8 -3.17 5.25 4.30
CA VAL A 8 -2.07 6.15 4.67
C VAL A 8 -1.70 5.84 6.11
N THR A 9 -0.44 5.50 6.35
CA THR A 9 0.04 5.16 7.70
C THR A 9 0.81 6.32 8.32
N PHE A 10 0.79 6.36 9.65
CA PHE A 10 1.41 7.44 10.42
C PHE A 10 1.66 6.98 11.86
N ARG A 11 2.42 7.74 12.63
CA ARG A 11 2.59 7.47 14.06
C ARG A 11 1.31 7.84 14.81
N PRO A 12 0.76 6.94 15.64
CA PRO A 12 -0.52 7.19 16.32
C PRO A 12 -0.62 8.50 17.11
N ASN A 13 0.50 8.94 17.69
CA ASN A 13 0.54 10.21 18.46
C ASN A 13 0.63 11.45 17.57
N GLU A 14 0.71 11.31 16.26
CA GLU A 14 0.81 12.42 15.30
C GLU A 14 -0.42 12.52 14.39
N LYS A 15 -1.54 11.97 14.81
CA LYS A 15 -2.76 11.86 13.98
C LYS A 15 -3.21 13.17 13.34
N GLY A 16 -3.28 14.26 14.13
CA GLY A 16 -3.70 15.56 13.60
C GLY A 16 -2.76 16.10 12.54
N HIS A 17 -1.47 16.03 12.81
CA HIS A 17 -0.44 16.46 11.84
C HIS A 17 -0.44 15.59 10.60
N ALA A 18 -0.64 14.28 10.77
CA ALA A 18 -0.67 13.34 9.66
C ALA A 18 -1.88 13.59 8.75
N GLU A 19 -3.05 13.86 9.32
CA GLU A 19 -4.24 14.16 8.53
C GLU A 19 -4.06 15.46 7.75
N ASP A 20 -3.52 16.51 8.38
CA ASP A 20 -3.26 17.78 7.72
C ASP A 20 -2.26 17.61 6.56
N GLU A 21 -1.19 16.86 6.79
CA GLU A 21 -0.20 16.56 5.76
C GLU A 21 -0.81 15.77 4.59
N MET A 22 -1.57 14.73 4.91
CA MET A 22 -2.23 13.90 3.91
C MET A 22 -3.12 14.75 3.00
N ARG A 23 -3.96 15.59 3.59
CA ARG A 23 -4.84 16.46 2.82
C ARG A 23 -4.07 17.46 1.98
N ALA A 24 -3.00 18.04 2.54
CA ALA A 24 -2.14 18.99 1.81
C ALA A 24 -1.42 18.32 0.65
N ARG A 25 -0.87 17.12 0.85
CA ARG A 25 -0.16 16.41 -0.23
C ARG A 25 -1.11 16.00 -1.36
N LEU A 26 -2.30 15.53 -1.03
CA LEU A 26 -3.30 15.19 -2.05
C LEU A 26 -3.73 16.41 -2.84
N LYS A 27 -3.87 17.57 -2.17
CA LYS A 27 -4.15 18.83 -2.85
C LYS A 27 -3.01 19.23 -3.79
N ASP A 28 -1.76 19.05 -3.37
CA ASP A 28 -0.58 19.38 -4.20
C ASP A 28 -0.57 18.62 -5.52
N VAL A 29 -1.15 17.41 -5.56
CA VAL A 29 -1.25 16.60 -6.79
C VAL A 29 -2.66 16.67 -7.41
N ASN A 30 -3.46 17.66 -7.02
CA ASN A 30 -4.78 17.96 -7.58
C ASN A 30 -5.80 16.83 -7.42
N VAL A 31 -5.80 16.20 -6.25
CA VAL A 31 -6.69 15.07 -5.95
C VAL A 31 -7.78 15.51 -4.98
N HIS A 32 -9.02 15.18 -5.32
CA HIS A 32 -10.17 15.42 -4.45
C HIS A 32 -10.35 14.25 -3.48
N VAL A 33 -10.44 14.57 -2.19
CA VAL A 33 -10.69 13.62 -1.11
C VAL A 33 -12.18 13.55 -0.82
N GLU A 34 -12.78 12.37 -1.02
CA GLU A 34 -14.20 12.12 -0.71
C GLU A 34 -14.42 11.86 0.76
N SER A 35 -13.57 11.04 1.38
CA SER A 35 -13.67 10.72 2.80
C SER A 35 -12.34 10.28 3.38
N VAL A 36 -12.19 10.51 4.69
CA VAL A 36 -11.07 10.03 5.49
C VAL A 36 -11.67 9.37 6.73
N GLU A 37 -11.37 8.09 6.93
CA GLU A 37 -11.87 7.34 8.05
C GLU A 37 -10.70 6.79 8.86
N GLU A 38 -10.87 6.75 10.18
CA GLU A 38 -9.97 5.99 11.03
C GLU A 38 -10.31 4.51 10.87
N THR A 39 -9.28 3.68 10.82
CA THR A 39 -9.48 2.24 10.82
C THR A 39 -9.49 1.72 12.25
N ASN A 40 -9.79 0.42 12.44
CA ASN A 40 -9.66 -0.25 13.73
C ASN A 40 -8.20 -0.47 14.15
N VAL A 41 -7.25 -0.02 13.33
CA VAL A 41 -5.82 -0.08 13.62
C VAL A 41 -5.30 1.35 13.80
N GLU A 42 -4.73 1.63 14.96
CA GLU A 42 -4.13 2.94 15.21
C GLU A 42 -3.01 3.22 14.20
N GLY A 43 -2.95 4.46 13.73
CA GLY A 43 -1.92 4.89 12.80
C GLY A 43 -2.21 4.55 11.34
N VAL A 44 -3.44 4.21 11.00
CA VAL A 44 -3.84 3.94 9.61
C VAL A 44 -5.14 4.65 9.27
N PHE A 45 -5.09 5.56 8.29
CA PHE A 45 -6.28 6.14 7.69
C PHE A 45 -6.71 5.33 6.47
N GLU A 46 -8.01 5.16 6.33
CA GLU A 46 -8.64 4.69 5.10
C GLU A 46 -9.17 5.91 4.37
N VAL A 47 -8.68 6.14 3.16
CA VAL A 47 -9.00 7.34 2.38
C VAL A 47 -9.71 6.94 1.10
N LEU A 48 -10.78 7.64 0.77
CA LEU A 48 -11.45 7.51 -0.53
C LEU A 48 -11.15 8.77 -1.33
N ILE A 49 -10.46 8.59 -2.45
CA ILE A 49 -10.13 9.68 -3.37
C ILE A 49 -10.86 9.49 -4.70
N LEU A 50 -11.08 10.57 -5.42
CA LEU A 50 -11.49 10.52 -6.81
C LEU A 50 -10.28 10.28 -7.70
N GLY A 51 -10.44 9.43 -8.70
CA GLY A 51 -9.39 9.11 -9.65
C GLY A 51 -8.70 7.79 -9.36
N ASP A 52 -7.61 7.53 -10.07
CA ASP A 52 -6.85 6.30 -9.96
C ASP A 52 -5.83 6.39 -8.82
N PRO A 53 -6.00 5.62 -7.73
CA PRO A 53 -5.09 5.71 -6.59
C PRO A 53 -3.66 5.30 -6.94
N LYS A 54 -3.46 4.42 -7.91
CA LYS A 54 -2.10 4.04 -8.34
C LYS A 54 -1.36 5.21 -8.96
N LYS A 55 -2.05 5.95 -9.84
CA LYS A 55 -1.48 7.16 -10.45
C LYS A 55 -1.19 8.22 -9.39
N VAL A 56 -2.09 8.40 -8.46
CA VAL A 56 -1.95 9.38 -7.38
C VAL A 56 -0.74 9.06 -6.50
N VAL A 57 -0.57 7.80 -6.11
CA VAL A 57 0.59 7.40 -5.31
C VAL A 57 1.89 7.59 -6.09
N ARG A 58 1.89 7.31 -7.39
CA ARG A 58 3.06 7.56 -8.25
C ARG A 58 3.42 9.05 -8.27
N ASP A 59 2.43 9.92 -8.41
CA ASP A 59 2.64 11.37 -8.40
C ASP A 59 3.16 11.85 -7.03
N LEU A 60 2.60 11.33 -5.94
CA LEU A 60 3.08 11.62 -4.58
C LEU A 60 4.52 11.14 -4.37
N ARG A 61 4.87 10.00 -4.94
CA ARG A 61 6.22 9.47 -4.86
C ARG A 61 7.23 10.40 -5.55
N PHE A 62 6.89 10.91 -6.73
CA PHE A 62 7.71 11.93 -7.41
C PHE A 62 7.88 13.18 -6.55
N LEU A 63 6.79 13.65 -5.95
CA LEU A 63 6.83 14.81 -5.06
C LEU A 63 7.73 14.54 -3.84
N CYS A 64 7.64 13.35 -3.26
CA CYS A 64 8.45 12.96 -2.10
C CYS A 64 9.94 12.87 -2.44
N ILE A 65 10.28 12.36 -3.62
CA ILE A 65 11.67 12.30 -4.09
C ILE A 65 12.22 13.72 -4.25
N ASP A 66 11.42 14.61 -4.78
CA ASP A 66 11.82 16.00 -5.05
C ASP A 66 11.87 16.84 -3.77
N ALA A 67 10.91 16.65 -2.86
CA ALA A 67 10.77 17.44 -1.64
C ALA A 67 10.33 16.56 -0.46
N PRO A 68 11.23 15.69 0.06
CA PRO A 68 10.89 14.79 1.15
C PRO A 68 10.52 15.50 2.46
N GLU A 69 10.92 16.76 2.61
CA GLU A 69 10.56 17.60 3.76
C GLU A 69 9.05 17.89 3.84
N LEU A 70 8.31 17.64 2.77
CA LEU A 70 6.86 17.78 2.76
C LEU A 70 6.15 16.56 3.39
N PHE A 71 6.88 15.48 3.66
CA PHE A 71 6.35 14.23 4.19
C PHE A 71 6.97 13.91 5.56
N LEU A 72 6.59 14.69 6.57
CA LEU A 72 7.16 14.56 7.93
C LEU A 72 6.34 13.61 8.83
N HIS A 73 5.05 13.48 8.56
CA HIS A 73 4.11 12.79 9.45
C HIS A 73 3.46 11.56 8.86
N THR A 74 3.51 11.38 7.55
CA THR A 74 2.99 10.17 6.89
C THR A 74 4.14 9.25 6.51
N HIS A 75 3.89 7.92 6.54
CA HIS A 75 4.95 6.92 6.32
C HIS A 75 4.75 6.12 5.04
N HIS A 76 3.57 5.53 4.87
CA HIS A 76 3.26 4.69 3.72
C HIS A 76 1.96 5.15 3.08
N TRP A 77 1.93 5.15 1.76
CA TRP A 77 0.74 5.44 0.97
C TRP A 77 0.53 4.27 0.03
N VAL A 78 -0.59 3.56 0.20
CA VAL A 78 -0.85 2.27 -0.44
C VAL A 78 -2.19 2.30 -1.17
N PRO A 79 -2.23 2.09 -2.50
CA PRO A 79 -3.48 1.94 -3.21
C PRO A 79 -4.19 0.65 -2.80
N ILE A 80 -5.51 0.69 -2.68
CA ILE A 80 -6.32 -0.50 -2.41
C ILE A 80 -7.36 -0.63 -3.52
N GLU A 81 -7.37 -1.77 -4.21
CA GLU A 81 -8.29 -2.04 -5.31
C GLU A 81 -9.52 -2.80 -4.86
N ARG A 82 -9.38 -3.66 -3.85
CA ARG A 82 -10.50 -4.45 -3.34
C ARG A 82 -10.33 -4.77 -1.87
N TRP A 83 -11.46 -4.96 -1.21
CA TRP A 83 -11.51 -5.40 0.17
C TRP A 83 -12.12 -6.80 0.23
N VAL A 84 -11.53 -7.68 1.02
CA VAL A 84 -12.02 -9.03 1.24
C VAL A 84 -12.02 -9.35 2.73
N ASP A 85 -12.74 -10.39 3.12
CA ASP A 85 -12.65 -10.90 4.47
C ASP A 85 -11.24 -11.46 4.73
N PRO A 86 -10.70 -11.33 5.94
CA PRO A 86 -9.32 -11.68 6.22
C PRO A 86 -9.10 -13.18 6.46
N TYR A 87 -9.93 -14.01 5.84
CA TYR A 87 -9.78 -15.47 5.87
C TYR A 87 -8.88 -15.91 4.74
N ILE A 88 -8.05 -16.93 5.03
CA ILE A 88 -7.07 -17.44 4.06
C ILE A 88 -7.73 -17.78 2.73
N ASP A 89 -8.86 -18.48 2.75
CA ASP A 89 -9.55 -18.90 1.53
C ASP A 89 -10.00 -17.71 0.66
N GLU A 90 -10.51 -16.66 1.30
CA GLU A 90 -10.94 -15.45 0.59
C GLU A 90 -9.76 -14.69 -0.01
N MET A 91 -8.68 -14.56 0.75
CA MET A 91 -7.47 -13.89 0.27
C MET A 91 -6.79 -14.69 -0.85
N VAL A 92 -6.75 -16.01 -0.73
CA VAL A 92 -6.20 -16.90 -1.77
C VAL A 92 -7.01 -16.78 -3.06
N ARG A 93 -8.33 -16.76 -2.95
CA ARG A 93 -9.21 -16.60 -4.13
C ARG A 93 -8.93 -15.27 -4.83
N ALA A 94 -8.82 -14.19 -4.07
CA ALA A 94 -8.50 -12.88 -4.63
C ALA A 94 -7.11 -12.83 -5.26
N ALA A 95 -6.11 -13.41 -4.59
CA ALA A 95 -4.76 -13.52 -5.10
C ALA A 95 -4.72 -14.27 -6.44
N LYS A 96 -5.46 -15.37 -6.53
CA LYS A 96 -5.56 -16.18 -7.75
C LYS A 96 -6.18 -15.39 -8.91
N GLU A 97 -7.13 -14.51 -8.63
CA GLU A 97 -7.69 -13.63 -9.66
C GLU A 97 -6.65 -12.63 -10.17
N TYR A 98 -5.78 -12.11 -9.30
CA TYR A 98 -4.70 -11.21 -9.69
C TYR A 98 -3.64 -11.90 -10.58
N GLU A 99 -3.52 -13.22 -10.51
CA GLU A 99 -2.58 -13.97 -11.35
C GLU A 99 -2.77 -13.67 -12.84
N LYS A 100 -3.99 -13.41 -13.26
CA LYS A 100 -4.31 -13.08 -14.67
C LYS A 100 -3.62 -11.79 -15.14
N GLU A 101 -3.28 -10.92 -14.23
CA GLU A 101 -2.63 -9.65 -14.51
C GLU A 101 -1.10 -9.73 -14.41
N ILE A 102 -0.57 -10.89 -14.03
CA ILE A 102 0.87 -11.15 -14.03
C ILE A 102 1.21 -11.86 -15.34
N LYS A 103 2.13 -11.29 -16.11
CA LYS A 103 2.54 -11.85 -17.40
C LYS A 103 3.51 -13.01 -17.20
N ASP A 104 3.56 -13.90 -18.18
CA ASP A 104 4.54 -14.97 -18.18
C ASP A 104 5.96 -14.38 -18.14
N GLY A 105 6.77 -14.87 -17.21
CA GLY A 105 8.14 -14.40 -17.01
C GLY A 105 8.26 -13.07 -16.29
N GLU A 106 7.15 -12.42 -15.98
CA GLU A 106 7.17 -11.16 -15.23
C GLU A 106 7.58 -11.41 -13.78
N ARG A 107 8.43 -10.57 -13.23
CA ARG A 107 8.90 -10.68 -11.85
C ARG A 107 7.88 -10.03 -10.91
N TRP A 108 7.56 -10.72 -9.83
CA TRP A 108 6.59 -10.21 -8.86
C TRP A 108 6.95 -10.64 -7.44
N MET A 109 6.37 -9.97 -6.47
CA MET A 109 6.45 -10.36 -5.07
C MET A 109 5.15 -10.10 -4.35
N LEU A 110 4.97 -10.78 -3.23
CA LEU A 110 3.91 -10.49 -2.27
C LEU A 110 4.45 -9.56 -1.19
N HIS A 111 3.69 -8.51 -0.89
CA HIS A 111 3.96 -7.58 0.19
C HIS A 111 2.82 -7.67 1.19
N LEU A 112 3.08 -8.30 2.33
CA LEU A 112 2.07 -8.58 3.35
C LEU A 112 2.32 -7.74 4.60
N HIS A 113 1.32 -6.93 4.96
CA HIS A 113 1.28 -6.26 6.26
C HIS A 113 0.12 -6.80 7.07
N LYS A 114 0.43 -7.35 8.24
CA LYS A 114 -0.58 -7.79 9.22
C LYS A 114 -0.58 -6.81 10.39
N ARG A 115 -1.75 -6.34 10.75
CA ARG A 115 -1.93 -5.46 11.88
C ARG A 115 -2.96 -6.09 12.82
N HIS A 116 -2.58 -6.30 14.07
CA HIS A 116 -3.40 -6.91 15.13
C HIS A 116 -3.84 -8.36 14.89
N ILE A 117 -3.02 -9.16 14.18
CA ILE A 117 -3.26 -10.59 13.99
C ILE A 117 -2.04 -11.38 14.42
N GLY A 118 -2.27 -12.40 15.28
CA GLY A 118 -1.20 -13.23 15.83
C GLY A 118 -0.71 -14.40 14.95
N LYS A 119 -1.01 -14.41 13.65
CA LYS A 119 -0.58 -15.48 12.75
C LYS A 119 0.82 -15.23 12.21
N HIS A 120 1.59 -16.28 11.99
CA HIS A 120 2.93 -16.18 11.43
C HIS A 120 2.88 -15.70 9.97
N SER A 121 3.65 -14.66 9.67
CA SER A 121 3.69 -14.06 8.33
C SER A 121 4.19 -15.03 7.28
N ALA A 122 5.18 -15.86 7.61
CA ALA A 122 5.76 -16.84 6.68
C ALA A 122 4.70 -17.83 6.16
N ASP A 123 3.85 -18.32 7.05
CA ASP A 123 2.75 -19.24 6.69
C ASP A 123 1.75 -18.59 5.74
N LEU A 124 1.36 -17.36 6.02
CA LEU A 124 0.42 -16.63 5.17
C LEU A 124 1.03 -16.32 3.81
N ILE A 125 2.29 -15.90 3.77
CA ILE A 125 2.99 -15.63 2.51
C ILE A 125 3.02 -16.89 1.64
N GLU A 126 3.38 -18.03 2.22
CA GLU A 126 3.41 -19.30 1.51
C GLU A 126 2.03 -19.67 0.95
N LYS A 127 0.99 -19.59 1.77
CA LYS A 127 -0.38 -19.94 1.37
C LYS A 127 -0.94 -19.00 0.31
N LEU A 128 -0.56 -17.74 0.33
CA LEU A 128 -1.02 -16.75 -0.64
C LEU A 128 -0.23 -16.81 -1.96
N THR A 129 1.03 -17.23 -1.91
CA THR A 129 1.88 -17.30 -3.11
C THR A 129 1.81 -18.64 -3.82
N ALA A 130 1.62 -19.73 -3.08
CA ALA A 130 1.59 -21.09 -3.66
C ALA A 130 0.58 -21.27 -4.81
N PRO A 131 -0.64 -20.70 -4.77
CA PRO A 131 -1.59 -20.83 -5.88
C PRO A 131 -1.21 -20.07 -7.13
N ILE A 132 -0.28 -19.11 -7.05
CA ILE A 132 0.11 -18.29 -8.19
C ILE A 132 1.25 -18.97 -8.93
N ASN A 133 0.96 -19.44 -10.15
CA ASN A 133 1.90 -20.21 -10.97
C ASN A 133 2.48 -19.39 -12.13
N ARG A 134 2.00 -18.16 -12.31
CA ARG A 134 2.44 -17.29 -13.40
C ARG A 134 3.52 -16.33 -12.90
N GLY A 135 4.45 -16.01 -13.76
CA GLY A 135 5.54 -15.11 -13.42
C GLY A 135 6.62 -15.77 -12.58
N LYS A 136 7.53 -14.96 -12.09
CA LYS A 136 8.69 -15.39 -11.32
C LYS A 136 8.82 -14.53 -10.07
N VAL A 137 8.91 -15.15 -8.89
CA VAL A 137 9.07 -14.41 -7.63
C VAL A 137 10.46 -13.79 -7.56
N ASP A 138 10.50 -12.49 -7.30
CA ASP A 138 11.74 -11.72 -7.15
C ASP A 138 11.54 -10.69 -6.03
N LEU A 139 12.23 -10.87 -4.92
CA LEU A 139 12.09 -10.01 -3.74
C LEU A 139 12.93 -8.72 -3.83
N GLU A 140 13.86 -8.66 -4.76
CA GLU A 140 14.76 -7.51 -4.90
C GLU A 140 14.29 -6.51 -5.94
N LYS A 141 13.90 -6.99 -7.13
CA LYS A 141 13.51 -6.15 -8.27
C LYS A 141 12.21 -6.63 -8.92
N PRO A 142 11.10 -6.64 -8.17
CA PRO A 142 9.82 -7.04 -8.77
C PRO A 142 9.30 -5.98 -9.73
N GLU A 143 8.65 -6.42 -10.78
CA GLU A 143 7.94 -5.55 -11.71
C GLU A 143 6.52 -5.28 -11.21
N LYS A 144 5.96 -6.25 -10.50
CA LYS A 144 4.64 -6.12 -9.84
C LYS A 144 4.70 -6.60 -8.40
N ILE A 145 3.88 -5.97 -7.58
CA ILE A 145 3.78 -6.28 -6.15
C ILE A 145 2.31 -6.54 -5.84
N LEU A 146 2.03 -7.75 -5.36
CA LEU A 146 0.71 -8.05 -4.82
C LEU A 146 0.71 -7.60 -3.36
N VAL A 147 -0.05 -6.54 -3.09
CA VAL A 147 -0.15 -5.96 -1.75
C VAL A 147 -1.32 -6.57 -1.03
N VAL A 148 -1.09 -6.99 0.21
CA VAL A 148 -2.14 -7.47 1.12
C VAL A 148 -1.96 -6.75 2.45
N GLU A 149 -2.95 -5.92 2.80
CA GLU A 149 -3.00 -5.18 4.06
C GLU A 149 -4.12 -5.73 4.93
N ILE A 150 -3.77 -6.45 5.99
CA ILE A 150 -4.76 -7.02 6.89
C ILE A 150 -4.98 -6.08 8.07
N LEU A 151 -6.20 -5.58 8.21
CA LEU A 151 -6.58 -4.62 9.23
C LEU A 151 -7.60 -5.23 10.22
N GLY A 152 -7.25 -6.34 10.84
CA GLY A 152 -8.13 -7.01 11.78
C GLY A 152 -9.26 -7.76 11.08
N ASP A 153 -10.40 -7.11 10.88
CA ASP A 153 -11.62 -7.71 10.31
C ASP A 153 -11.73 -7.60 8.80
N ARG A 154 -10.77 -6.98 8.12
CA ARG A 154 -10.75 -6.82 6.66
C ARG A 154 -9.34 -6.95 6.11
N ALA A 155 -9.24 -7.30 4.85
CA ALA A 155 -7.99 -7.27 4.11
C ALA A 155 -8.15 -6.42 2.84
N GLY A 156 -7.30 -5.42 2.68
CA GLY A 156 -7.21 -4.63 1.45
C GLY A 156 -6.16 -5.22 0.53
N MET A 157 -6.46 -5.33 -0.75
CA MET A 157 -5.57 -5.94 -1.73
C MET A 157 -5.45 -5.08 -2.98
N SER A 158 -4.28 -5.12 -3.58
CA SER A 158 -4.02 -4.49 -4.88
C SER A 158 -2.80 -5.14 -5.55
N LEU A 159 -2.76 -5.07 -6.87
CA LEU A 159 -1.58 -5.44 -7.64
C LEU A 159 -1.01 -4.14 -8.23
N VAL A 160 0.20 -3.78 -7.83
CA VAL A 160 0.80 -2.49 -8.15
C VAL A 160 2.20 -2.67 -8.73
N ARG A 161 2.68 -1.63 -9.39
CA ARG A 161 4.09 -1.52 -9.75
C ARG A 161 4.86 -0.93 -8.57
N SER A 162 6.17 -1.09 -8.56
CA SER A 162 6.99 -0.59 -7.44
C SER A 162 6.91 0.93 -7.25
N ASP A 163 6.69 1.69 -8.34
CA ASP A 163 6.52 3.13 -8.25
C ASP A 163 5.10 3.58 -7.86
N GLU A 164 4.20 2.62 -7.66
CA GLU A 164 2.83 2.85 -7.20
C GLU A 164 2.64 2.56 -5.70
N LEU A 165 3.74 2.42 -4.98
CA LEU A 165 3.80 2.40 -3.52
C LEU A 165 4.70 3.53 -3.06
N LEU A 166 4.33 4.21 -2.00
CA LEU A 166 5.18 5.24 -1.41
C LEU A 166 5.58 4.82 0.00
N ASP A 167 6.87 4.66 0.19
CA ASP A 167 7.51 4.47 1.50
C ASP A 167 8.41 5.68 1.73
N VAL A 168 7.93 6.61 2.53
CA VAL A 168 8.62 7.88 2.79
C VAL A 168 9.98 7.65 3.42
N GLY A 169 10.06 6.72 4.38
CA GLY A 169 11.31 6.40 5.06
C GLY A 169 12.39 5.91 4.11
N LYS A 170 12.03 5.03 3.17
CA LYS A 170 12.96 4.52 2.16
C LYS A 170 13.49 5.64 1.25
N ILE A 171 12.64 6.55 0.83
CA ILE A 171 13.04 7.66 -0.03
C ILE A 171 14.03 8.57 0.71
N ARG A 172 13.77 8.87 1.97
CA ARG A 172 14.69 9.67 2.80
C ARG A 172 16.04 8.98 2.98
N GLU A 173 16.03 7.69 3.26
CA GLU A 173 17.24 6.91 3.44
C GLU A 173 18.09 6.91 2.17
N GLN A 174 17.48 6.69 1.00
CA GLN A 174 18.18 6.74 -0.27
C GLN A 174 18.79 8.12 -0.54
N ARG A 175 18.06 9.19 -0.23
CA ARG A 175 18.53 10.54 -0.43
C ARG A 175 19.72 10.87 0.47
N GLU A 176 19.69 10.42 1.71
CA GLU A 176 20.81 10.59 2.64
C GLU A 176 22.07 9.88 2.13
N LEU A 177 21.93 8.68 1.59
CA LEU A 177 23.05 7.92 1.02
C LEU A 177 23.64 8.63 -0.22
N GLU A 178 22.84 9.27 -1.04
CA GLU A 178 23.30 10.00 -2.21
C GLU A 178 24.04 11.30 -1.86
N MET A 179 23.87 11.81 -0.64
CA MET A 179 24.52 13.02 -0.16
C MET A 179 25.90 12.76 0.47
N ILE A 180 26.29 11.52 0.64
CA ILE A 180 27.59 11.08 1.12
C ILE A 180 28.52 10.93 -0.10
#